data_6df2913e5e14cb7782b9e6aa0bf065c7
#
_entry.id   6df2913e5e14cb7782b9e6aa0bf065c7
#
_cell.length_a   1.000
_cell.length_b   1.000
_cell.length_c   1.000
_cell.angle_alpha   90.00
_cell.angle_beta   90.00
_cell.angle_gamma   90.00
#
_symmetry.space_group_name_H-M   'P 1'
#
loop_
_entity.id
_entity.type
_entity.pdbx_description
1 polymer ?
#
loop_
_entity_poly.entity_id
_entity_poly.type
_entity_poly.pdbx_seq_one_letter_code
_entity_poly.pdbx_strand_id
1 'polypeptide(L)'
;MFDVWDPRKGTGPDAHLVLPNGTGTDIFCSGAVIIPSSGQVLLVGGDRTVNGVRNWSSPDINFYDIKTGVIKSAGRTMERPRWYPTVMTLANGEILILGGRLDLEHYAPIPELFNPQTGWRTLPGADKNELFGSQNWNYPRAWQTPRGDVFSLNRLGDMYSVKVDGQGGFTKLPQKVFRGHSYLPSLMYAPGKILSMRLGGITYNIDINQPEPVIKRAAWSGLARFNATATVLADGKVYVSGGSLRNNDNSSGILSNRLSEIWDPATDKWLPGAVAAKARLYHSVALLLQDGTVLTGAGGAGAKDADNNLDAEIYYPPYLFKADGSGQFAERPAIQAVPDFISWDKAFQLKASAPIGRFTLVKMGSATHSQVYDQRFIELNFKQNGDVYEVSAPSNPLVAPPGYYFLFAVDRQGVPSVAKIIRLDTAVS
;
A
#
# COMPACT_ATOMS: atom_id res chain seq x y z
N MET A 1 -4.75 9.69 20.71
CA MET A 1 -4.40 10.86 19.87
C MET A 1 -3.81 10.34 18.56
N PHE A 2 -3.82 11.14 17.50
CA PHE A 2 -3.19 10.87 16.21
C PHE A 2 -2.58 12.16 15.67
N ASP A 3 -1.60 12.04 14.78
CA ASP A 3 -0.92 13.17 14.15
C ASP A 3 -1.33 13.27 12.67
N VAL A 4 -1.53 14.49 12.22
CA VAL A 4 -1.74 14.84 10.81
C VAL A 4 -0.56 15.69 10.36
N TRP A 5 0.23 15.14 9.45
CA TRP A 5 1.37 15.84 8.87
C TRP A 5 1.03 16.40 7.49
N ASP A 6 1.31 17.67 7.27
CA ASP A 6 1.22 18.33 5.97
C ASP A 6 2.61 18.47 5.34
N PRO A 7 3.01 17.61 4.41
CA PRO A 7 4.35 17.63 3.82
C PRO A 7 4.67 18.93 3.06
N ARG A 8 3.66 19.69 2.64
CA ARG A 8 3.84 20.98 1.96
C ARG A 8 4.41 22.07 2.88
N LYS A 9 4.25 21.89 4.19
CA LYS A 9 4.81 22.76 5.22
C LYS A 9 6.20 22.34 5.68
N GLY A 10 6.77 21.28 5.09
CA GLY A 10 8.07 20.72 5.46
C GLY A 10 7.99 19.69 6.58
N THR A 11 9.04 19.59 7.38
CA THR A 11 9.22 18.57 8.44
C THR A 11 9.29 19.16 9.85
N GLY A 12 9.07 20.48 9.99
CA GLY A 12 9.10 21.17 11.28
C GLY A 12 7.79 21.00 12.06
N PRO A 13 7.78 21.45 13.34
CA PRO A 13 6.60 21.31 14.21
C PRO A 13 5.32 21.90 13.63
N ASP A 14 5.41 22.99 12.86
CA ASP A 14 4.26 23.66 12.24
C ASP A 14 3.60 22.84 11.11
N ALA A 15 4.27 21.77 10.64
CA ALA A 15 3.73 20.85 9.67
C ALA A 15 2.86 19.75 10.31
N HIS A 16 2.86 19.65 11.63
CA HIS A 16 2.20 18.60 12.41
C HIS A 16 1.02 19.15 13.19
N LEU A 17 -0.06 18.40 13.22
CA LEU A 17 -1.25 18.70 14.02
C LEU A 17 -1.67 17.44 14.79
N VAL A 18 -1.40 17.45 16.10
CA VAL A 18 -1.80 16.35 16.99
C VAL A 18 -3.24 16.56 17.43
N LEU A 19 -4.10 15.62 17.10
CA LEU A 19 -5.55 15.68 17.33
C LEU A 19 -6.02 14.55 18.26
N PRO A 20 -7.09 14.80 19.05
CA PRO A 20 -7.68 13.76 19.89
C PRO A 20 -8.42 12.72 19.06
N ASN A 21 -8.28 11.44 19.42
CA ASN A 21 -9.17 10.40 18.96
C ASN A 21 -10.37 10.33 19.91
N GLY A 22 -11.50 10.90 19.50
CA GLY A 22 -12.72 10.96 20.32
C GLY A 22 -13.64 9.75 20.24
N THR A 23 -13.24 8.65 19.58
CA THR A 23 -14.14 7.52 19.30
C THR A 23 -14.15 6.44 20.38
N GLY A 24 -13.20 6.44 21.30
CA GLY A 24 -12.99 5.36 22.26
C GLY A 24 -12.33 4.10 21.68
N THR A 25 -12.10 4.05 20.37
CA THR A 25 -11.39 2.94 19.69
C THR A 25 -9.87 3.18 19.73
N ASP A 26 -9.09 2.20 20.17
CA ASP A 26 -7.66 2.18 19.92
C ASP A 26 -7.41 1.67 18.49
N ILE A 27 -7.06 2.59 17.59
CA ILE A 27 -6.80 2.27 16.18
C ILE A 27 -5.44 1.58 15.94
N PHE A 28 -4.72 1.25 16.98
CA PHE A 28 -3.46 0.50 16.87
C PHE A 28 -3.69 -0.85 16.19
N CYS A 29 -2.92 -1.12 15.14
CA CYS A 29 -3.05 -2.33 14.31
C CYS A 29 -4.43 -2.51 13.65
N SER A 30 -5.15 -1.41 13.39
CA SER A 30 -6.33 -1.41 12.51
C SER A 30 -5.94 -1.57 11.03
N GLY A 31 -6.92 -1.83 10.17
CA GLY A 31 -6.83 -1.66 8.73
C GLY A 31 -7.27 -0.25 8.32
N ALA A 32 -6.57 0.37 7.37
CA ALA A 32 -6.91 1.71 6.89
C ALA A 32 -6.92 1.77 5.36
N VAL A 33 -7.95 2.42 4.77
CA VAL A 33 -8.06 2.63 3.32
C VAL A 33 -8.86 3.88 3.00
N ILE A 34 -8.53 4.57 1.90
CA ILE A 34 -9.30 5.73 1.42
C ILE A 34 -10.55 5.25 0.69
N ILE A 35 -11.72 5.70 1.11
CA ILE A 35 -12.98 5.41 0.44
C ILE A 35 -13.06 6.17 -0.88
N PRO A 36 -13.23 5.49 -2.03
CA PRO A 36 -13.20 6.13 -3.34
C PRO A 36 -14.23 7.25 -3.51
N SER A 37 -15.45 7.04 -3.02
CA SER A 37 -16.56 7.96 -3.23
C SER A 37 -16.50 9.25 -2.40
N SER A 38 -15.89 9.21 -1.20
CA SER A 38 -15.89 10.33 -0.25
C SER A 38 -14.51 10.95 0.02
N GLY A 39 -13.43 10.18 -0.19
CA GLY A 39 -12.07 10.57 0.22
C GLY A 39 -11.81 10.43 1.73
N GLN A 40 -12.80 10.02 2.52
CA GLN A 40 -12.60 9.70 3.92
C GLN A 40 -11.71 8.47 4.07
N VAL A 41 -10.94 8.39 5.16
CA VAL A 41 -10.19 7.17 5.48
C VAL A 41 -11.07 6.29 6.36
N LEU A 42 -11.39 5.09 5.87
CA LEU A 42 -12.00 4.02 6.65
C LEU A 42 -10.94 3.40 7.56
N LEU A 43 -11.24 3.30 8.85
CA LEU A 43 -10.43 2.63 9.86
C LEU A 43 -11.25 1.50 10.46
N VAL A 44 -10.78 0.26 10.34
CA VAL A 44 -11.52 -0.93 10.79
C VAL A 44 -10.70 -1.76 11.76
N GLY A 45 -11.36 -2.19 12.83
CA GLY A 45 -10.73 -2.99 13.86
C GLY A 45 -9.76 -2.18 14.71
N GLY A 46 -8.75 -2.85 15.19
CA GLY A 46 -7.73 -2.26 16.06
C GLY A 46 -7.60 -3.02 17.38
N ASP A 47 -6.89 -2.40 18.32
CA ASP A 47 -6.63 -2.96 19.63
C ASP A 47 -7.73 -2.59 20.63
N ARG A 48 -7.85 -3.38 21.65
CA ARG A 48 -8.69 -3.12 22.80
C ARG A 48 -8.05 -3.72 24.05
N THR A 49 -8.09 -2.99 25.15
CA THR A 49 -7.70 -3.50 26.46
C THR A 49 -8.90 -4.02 27.21
N VAL A 50 -8.86 -5.29 27.62
CA VAL A 50 -9.90 -5.93 28.45
C VAL A 50 -9.25 -6.44 29.72
N ASN A 51 -9.77 -6.04 30.88
CA ASN A 51 -9.23 -6.40 32.20
C ASN A 51 -7.71 -6.18 32.35
N GLY A 52 -7.20 -5.07 31.77
CA GLY A 52 -5.77 -4.73 31.79
C GLY A 52 -4.91 -5.52 30.80
N VAL A 53 -5.46 -6.44 30.02
CA VAL A 53 -4.77 -7.18 28.97
C VAL A 53 -5.02 -6.52 27.63
N ARG A 54 -3.95 -6.15 26.96
CA ARG A 54 -3.96 -5.60 25.59
C ARG A 54 -4.04 -6.71 24.55
N ASN A 55 -4.24 -6.28 23.29
CA ASN A 55 -4.33 -7.15 22.10
C ASN A 55 -5.63 -7.95 22.01
N TRP A 56 -6.70 -7.40 22.54
CA TRP A 56 -8.05 -7.83 22.22
C TRP A 56 -8.54 -7.09 20.99
N SER A 57 -9.15 -7.79 20.07
CA SER A 57 -9.60 -7.21 18.82
C SER A 57 -10.83 -6.33 18.99
N SER A 58 -10.90 -5.24 18.24
CA SER A 58 -12.09 -4.38 18.18
C SER A 58 -12.91 -4.68 16.91
N PRO A 59 -14.25 -4.69 16.99
CA PRO A 59 -15.12 -4.72 15.82
C PRO A 59 -15.41 -3.32 15.27
N ASP A 60 -14.84 -2.27 15.84
CA ASP A 60 -15.20 -0.89 15.57
C ASP A 60 -14.87 -0.47 14.14
N ILE A 61 -15.71 0.41 13.63
CA ILE A 61 -15.57 1.08 12.34
C ILE A 61 -15.52 2.58 12.60
N ASN A 62 -14.49 3.22 12.10
CA ASN A 62 -14.30 4.65 12.21
C ASN A 62 -13.99 5.27 10.85
N PHE A 63 -14.28 6.57 10.71
CA PHE A 63 -13.95 7.36 9.53
C PHE A 63 -13.13 8.57 9.95
N TYR A 64 -11.96 8.73 9.35
CA TYR A 64 -11.22 9.99 9.42
C TYR A 64 -11.65 10.87 8.25
N ASP A 65 -12.14 12.06 8.57
CA ASP A 65 -12.54 13.06 7.59
C ASP A 65 -11.41 14.07 7.42
N ILE A 66 -10.77 14.07 6.26
CA ILE A 66 -9.62 14.94 5.96
C ILE A 66 -9.99 16.44 5.91
N LYS A 67 -11.28 16.79 5.70
CA LYS A 67 -11.74 18.18 5.64
C LYS A 67 -11.88 18.78 7.03
N THR A 68 -12.32 17.98 7.98
CA THR A 68 -12.57 18.43 9.36
C THR A 68 -11.44 18.04 10.32
N GLY A 69 -10.55 17.13 9.93
CA GLY A 69 -9.50 16.58 10.78
C GLY A 69 -10.02 15.71 11.93
N VAL A 70 -11.23 15.14 11.82
CA VAL A 70 -11.87 14.43 12.92
C VAL A 70 -12.03 12.95 12.59
N ILE A 71 -11.72 12.08 13.58
CA ILE A 71 -12.10 10.65 13.54
C ILE A 71 -13.48 10.53 14.20
N LYS A 72 -14.42 9.91 13.49
CA LYS A 72 -15.80 9.65 13.95
C LYS A 72 -16.11 8.17 13.90
N SER A 73 -16.79 7.66 14.92
CA SER A 73 -17.37 6.31 14.88
C SER A 73 -18.48 6.24 13.83
N ALA A 74 -18.56 5.10 13.13
CA ALA A 74 -19.65 4.81 12.21
C ALA A 74 -20.99 4.54 12.90
N GLY A 75 -21.01 4.44 14.24
CA GLY A 75 -22.19 4.06 15.01
C GLY A 75 -22.63 2.60 14.82
N ARG A 76 -21.82 1.78 14.18
CA ARG A 76 -22.00 0.34 13.93
C ARG A 76 -20.66 -0.35 13.88
N THR A 77 -20.66 -1.67 13.98
CA THR A 77 -19.46 -2.52 14.01
C THR A 77 -19.42 -3.46 12.82
N MET A 78 -18.22 -4.02 12.55
CA MET A 78 -18.10 -5.25 11.78
C MET A 78 -18.84 -6.40 12.48
N GLU A 79 -19.14 -7.46 11.77
CA GLU A 79 -19.70 -8.67 12.39
C GLU A 79 -18.67 -9.36 13.30
N ARG A 80 -17.39 -9.29 12.90
CA ARG A 80 -16.30 -9.91 13.66
C ARG A 80 -15.26 -8.88 14.09
N PRO A 81 -14.80 -8.93 15.35
CA PRO A 81 -13.65 -8.15 15.80
C PRO A 81 -12.42 -8.52 14.97
N ARG A 82 -11.56 -7.55 14.69
CA ARG A 82 -10.31 -7.78 13.95
C ARG A 82 -9.16 -6.97 14.49
N TRP A 83 -8.08 -7.65 14.79
CA TRP A 83 -6.77 -7.06 15.05
C TRP A 83 -5.81 -7.53 13.96
N TYR A 84 -5.09 -6.64 13.29
CA TYR A 84 -4.27 -6.89 12.10
C TYR A 84 -5.06 -7.32 10.83
N PRO A 85 -6.18 -6.70 10.47
CA PRO A 85 -6.85 -7.02 9.22
C PRO A 85 -6.15 -6.41 8.01
N THR A 86 -6.19 -7.08 6.88
CA THR A 86 -5.92 -6.48 5.56
C THR A 86 -7.17 -5.81 5.05
N VAL A 87 -7.00 -4.64 4.41
CA VAL A 87 -8.08 -3.91 3.74
C VAL A 87 -7.66 -3.57 2.31
N MET A 88 -8.60 -3.63 1.37
CA MET A 88 -8.33 -3.27 -0.02
C MET A 88 -9.60 -2.83 -0.74
N THR A 89 -9.45 -1.89 -1.68
CA THR A 89 -10.52 -1.45 -2.58
C THR A 89 -10.66 -2.40 -3.75
N LEU A 90 -11.88 -2.87 -4.00
CA LEU A 90 -12.22 -3.68 -5.17
C LEU A 90 -12.62 -2.79 -6.37
N ALA A 91 -12.63 -3.38 -7.55
CA ALA A 91 -13.00 -2.70 -8.80
C ALA A 91 -14.42 -2.10 -8.80
N ASN A 92 -15.34 -2.67 -8.04
CA ASN A 92 -16.70 -2.17 -7.86
C ASN A 92 -16.84 -1.09 -6.76
N GLY A 93 -15.73 -0.68 -6.13
CA GLY A 93 -15.71 0.32 -5.06
C GLY A 93 -16.02 -0.23 -3.67
N GLU A 94 -16.35 -1.51 -3.52
CA GLU A 94 -16.43 -2.14 -2.21
C GLU A 94 -15.06 -2.27 -1.56
N ILE A 95 -15.02 -2.28 -0.24
CA ILE A 95 -13.81 -2.51 0.54
C ILE A 95 -13.84 -3.92 1.10
N LEU A 96 -12.84 -4.73 0.74
CA LEU A 96 -12.66 -6.08 1.27
C LEU A 96 -11.80 -6.05 2.52
N ILE A 97 -12.26 -6.73 3.58
CA ILE A 97 -11.58 -6.88 4.85
C ILE A 97 -11.25 -8.36 5.07
N LEU A 98 -9.97 -8.68 5.26
CA LEU A 98 -9.45 -10.05 5.34
C LEU A 98 -8.69 -10.28 6.64
N GLY A 99 -8.83 -11.46 7.21
CA GLY A 99 -8.02 -11.94 8.32
C GLY A 99 -8.18 -11.12 9.61
N GLY A 100 -7.12 -11.06 10.37
CA GLY A 100 -7.11 -10.55 11.73
C GLY A 100 -7.42 -11.66 12.74
N ARG A 101 -7.24 -11.35 14.02
CA ARG A 101 -7.64 -12.25 15.11
C ARG A 101 -8.86 -11.67 15.85
N LEU A 102 -9.66 -12.54 16.43
CA LEU A 102 -10.83 -12.21 17.23
C LEU A 102 -10.43 -11.84 18.66
N ASP A 103 -9.55 -12.66 19.23
CA ASP A 103 -9.00 -12.56 20.58
C ASP A 103 -7.62 -13.22 20.62
N LEU A 104 -7.10 -13.54 21.80
CA LEU A 104 -5.77 -14.12 21.97
C LEU A 104 -5.65 -15.55 21.40
N GLU A 105 -6.75 -16.27 21.20
CA GLU A 105 -6.78 -17.67 20.80
C GLU A 105 -7.45 -17.91 19.45
N HIS A 106 -8.36 -17.04 19.02
CA HIS A 106 -9.19 -17.24 17.84
C HIS A 106 -8.88 -16.24 16.72
N TYR A 107 -9.15 -16.64 15.49
CA TYR A 107 -8.90 -15.87 14.28
C TYR A 107 -10.21 -15.51 13.56
N ALA A 108 -10.15 -14.53 12.68
CA ALA A 108 -11.26 -14.07 11.84
C ALA A 108 -11.10 -14.57 10.38
N PRO A 109 -11.33 -15.86 10.08
CA PRO A 109 -11.08 -16.43 8.76
C PRO A 109 -12.14 -16.06 7.72
N ILE A 110 -13.34 -15.62 8.14
CA ILE A 110 -14.43 -15.22 7.23
C ILE A 110 -14.20 -13.77 6.80
N PRO A 111 -14.01 -13.49 5.49
CA PRO A 111 -13.89 -12.11 4.99
C PRO A 111 -15.20 -11.33 5.13
N GLU A 112 -15.07 -10.01 5.21
CA GLU A 112 -16.18 -9.07 5.16
C GLU A 112 -16.02 -8.06 4.04
N LEU A 113 -17.11 -7.55 3.49
CA LEU A 113 -17.16 -6.48 2.51
C LEU A 113 -17.94 -5.30 3.06
N PHE A 114 -17.36 -4.12 2.88
CA PHE A 114 -18.03 -2.85 3.13
C PHE A 114 -18.36 -2.17 1.81
N ASN A 115 -19.63 -1.90 1.59
CA ASN A 115 -20.12 -1.07 0.49
C ASN A 115 -20.58 0.27 1.10
N PRO A 116 -20.05 1.42 0.63
CA PRO A 116 -20.42 2.73 1.16
C PRO A 116 -21.93 3.06 1.09
N GLN A 117 -22.66 2.47 0.13
CA GLN A 117 -24.10 2.69 -0.08
C GLN A 117 -24.98 1.68 0.68
N THR A 118 -24.63 0.38 0.60
CA THR A 118 -25.48 -0.71 1.11
C THR A 118 -25.04 -1.26 2.47
N GLY A 119 -23.83 -0.93 2.92
CA GLY A 119 -23.29 -1.36 4.22
C GLY A 119 -22.45 -2.62 4.16
N TRP A 120 -22.55 -3.48 5.18
CA TRP A 120 -21.66 -4.63 5.42
C TRP A 120 -22.31 -5.95 5.02
N ARG A 121 -21.48 -6.88 4.52
CA ARG A 121 -21.83 -8.28 4.32
C ARG A 121 -20.62 -9.18 4.55
N THR A 122 -20.86 -10.42 4.94
CA THR A 122 -19.83 -11.45 5.11
C THR A 122 -19.75 -12.36 3.88
N LEU A 123 -18.61 -13.06 3.75
CA LEU A 123 -18.36 -14.04 2.70
C LEU A 123 -18.14 -15.44 3.31
N PRO A 124 -19.17 -16.10 3.84
CA PRO A 124 -19.01 -17.37 4.56
C PRO A 124 -18.51 -18.51 3.69
N GLY A 125 -18.72 -18.46 2.37
CA GLY A 125 -18.14 -19.43 1.43
C GLY A 125 -16.63 -19.28 1.22
N ALA A 126 -16.05 -18.15 1.67
CA ALA A 126 -14.60 -17.91 1.68
C ALA A 126 -13.97 -18.13 3.06
N ASP A 127 -14.66 -18.81 3.98
CA ASP A 127 -14.13 -19.23 5.29
C ASP A 127 -12.99 -20.22 5.11
N LYS A 128 -11.75 -19.76 5.33
CA LYS A 128 -10.56 -20.59 5.16
C LYS A 128 -9.47 -20.25 6.16
N ASN A 129 -9.35 -21.07 7.17
CA ASN A 129 -8.38 -20.86 8.23
C ASN A 129 -6.92 -20.90 7.75
N GLU A 130 -6.58 -21.76 6.78
CA GLU A 130 -5.23 -21.80 6.20
C GLU A 130 -4.90 -20.56 5.37
N LEU A 131 -5.89 -19.75 5.02
CA LEU A 131 -5.72 -18.56 4.19
C LEU A 131 -5.77 -17.28 5.02
N PHE A 132 -6.74 -17.16 5.92
CA PHE A 132 -6.99 -15.93 6.68
C PHE A 132 -6.94 -16.11 8.22
N GLY A 133 -6.70 -17.30 8.69
CA GLY A 133 -6.56 -17.62 10.11
C GLY A 133 -5.23 -18.33 10.42
N SER A 134 -5.12 -18.97 11.58
CA SER A 134 -3.94 -19.68 12.04
C SER A 134 -2.65 -18.86 11.84
N GLN A 135 -1.67 -19.37 11.10
CA GLN A 135 -0.40 -18.67 10.85
C GLN A 135 -0.50 -17.51 9.84
N ASN A 136 -1.66 -17.31 9.18
CA ASN A 136 -1.88 -16.35 8.12
C ASN A 136 -2.88 -15.24 8.52
N TRP A 137 -3.23 -15.13 9.79
CA TRP A 137 -4.23 -14.19 10.28
C TRP A 137 -3.81 -12.72 10.19
N ASN A 138 -2.51 -12.43 10.36
CA ASN A 138 -2.00 -11.08 10.47
C ASN A 138 -1.67 -10.52 9.08
N TYR A 139 -2.44 -9.52 8.66
CA TYR A 139 -2.28 -8.84 7.39
C TYR A 139 -2.11 -9.80 6.20
N PRO A 140 -3.09 -10.67 5.89
CA PRO A 140 -3.02 -11.59 4.75
C PRO A 140 -2.68 -10.87 3.46
N ARG A 141 -1.83 -11.47 2.63
CA ARG A 141 -1.42 -10.90 1.34
C ARG A 141 -2.49 -11.19 0.28
N ALA A 142 -3.10 -10.14 -0.26
CA ALA A 142 -4.16 -10.27 -1.25
C ALA A 142 -4.16 -9.11 -2.25
N TRP A 143 -4.54 -9.40 -3.50
CA TRP A 143 -4.64 -8.43 -4.59
C TRP A 143 -5.77 -8.83 -5.53
N GLN A 144 -6.57 -7.85 -5.98
CA GLN A 144 -7.57 -8.14 -6.99
C GLN A 144 -6.90 -8.42 -8.34
N THR A 145 -7.33 -9.50 -9.00
CA THR A 145 -6.84 -9.88 -10.32
C THR A 145 -7.56 -9.11 -11.42
N PRO A 146 -6.99 -9.04 -12.64
CA PRO A 146 -7.71 -8.49 -13.80
C PRO A 146 -8.97 -9.28 -14.21
N ARG A 147 -9.25 -10.41 -13.57
CA ARG A 147 -10.46 -11.24 -13.81
C ARG A 147 -11.58 -10.97 -12.80
N GLY A 148 -11.30 -10.18 -11.74
CA GLY A 148 -12.27 -9.79 -10.73
C GLY A 148 -12.20 -10.59 -9.43
N ASP A 149 -11.62 -11.80 -9.43
CA ASP A 149 -11.32 -12.53 -8.20
C ASP A 149 -10.17 -11.87 -7.42
N VAL A 150 -9.96 -12.32 -6.18
CA VAL A 150 -8.86 -11.87 -5.34
C VAL A 150 -7.83 -12.98 -5.22
N PHE A 151 -6.63 -12.72 -5.72
CA PHE A 151 -5.47 -13.59 -5.50
C PHE A 151 -4.94 -13.40 -4.08
N SER A 152 -4.67 -14.49 -3.39
CA SER A 152 -4.04 -14.47 -2.07
C SER A 152 -2.86 -15.42 -1.98
N LEU A 153 -1.80 -14.97 -1.30
CA LEU A 153 -0.54 -15.67 -1.12
C LEU A 153 -0.25 -15.83 0.38
N ASN A 154 -0.27 -17.06 0.88
CA ASN A 154 -0.04 -17.34 2.28
C ASN A 154 1.46 -17.44 2.65
N ARG A 155 1.76 -17.55 3.95
CA ARG A 155 3.14 -17.68 4.46
C ARG A 155 3.84 -18.95 3.98
N LEU A 156 3.12 -20.03 3.80
CA LEU A 156 3.66 -21.31 3.31
C LEU A 156 3.98 -21.30 1.83
N GLY A 157 3.58 -20.23 1.11
CA GLY A 157 3.78 -20.08 -0.33
C GLY A 157 2.64 -20.64 -1.17
N ASP A 158 1.58 -21.15 -0.55
CA ASP A 158 0.38 -21.58 -1.27
C ASP A 158 -0.40 -20.37 -1.79
N MET A 159 -1.02 -20.55 -2.94
CA MET A 159 -1.76 -19.51 -3.66
C MET A 159 -3.23 -19.89 -3.78
N TYR A 160 -4.08 -18.88 -3.74
CA TYR A 160 -5.53 -19.05 -3.77
C TYR A 160 -6.19 -17.98 -4.66
N SER A 161 -7.24 -18.38 -5.36
CA SER A 161 -8.23 -17.49 -5.94
C SER A 161 -9.43 -17.42 -4.99
N VAL A 162 -9.83 -16.23 -4.60
CA VAL A 162 -10.93 -15.96 -3.67
C VAL A 162 -12.01 -15.20 -4.42
N LYS A 163 -13.21 -15.78 -4.49
CA LYS A 163 -14.41 -15.12 -5.03
C LYS A 163 -14.99 -14.18 -3.98
N VAL A 164 -15.42 -13.00 -4.43
CA VAL A 164 -15.98 -11.94 -3.56
C VAL A 164 -17.43 -11.62 -3.85
N ASP A 165 -18.03 -12.29 -4.85
CA ASP A 165 -19.45 -12.23 -5.18
C ASP A 165 -20.27 -13.24 -4.37
N GLY A 166 -21.58 -13.00 -4.24
CA GLY A 166 -22.51 -13.85 -3.53
C GLY A 166 -22.05 -14.16 -2.09
N GLN A 167 -21.95 -15.43 -1.76
CA GLN A 167 -21.47 -15.92 -0.46
C GLN A 167 -19.93 -16.02 -0.38
N GLY A 168 -19.23 -15.65 -1.46
CA GLY A 168 -17.80 -15.88 -1.60
C GLY A 168 -17.45 -17.32 -1.94
N GLY A 169 -16.16 -17.60 -1.98
CA GLY A 169 -15.60 -18.92 -2.24
C GLY A 169 -14.09 -18.86 -2.40
N PHE A 170 -13.43 -20.00 -2.44
CA PHE A 170 -12.00 -20.05 -2.72
C PHE A 170 -11.63 -21.29 -3.50
N THR A 171 -10.53 -21.17 -4.24
CA THR A 171 -9.89 -22.30 -4.94
C THR A 171 -8.40 -22.26 -4.66
N LYS A 172 -7.81 -23.33 -4.16
CA LYS A 172 -6.37 -23.45 -4.04
C LYS A 172 -5.77 -23.67 -5.42
N LEU A 173 -4.78 -22.85 -5.78
CA LEU A 173 -4.06 -22.95 -7.05
C LEU A 173 -2.93 -23.98 -6.93
N PRO A 174 -2.55 -24.67 -8.02
CA PRO A 174 -1.51 -25.69 -7.98
C PRO A 174 -0.11 -25.11 -7.78
N GLN A 175 0.11 -23.84 -8.15
CA GLN A 175 1.40 -23.19 -8.05
C GLN A 175 1.76 -22.88 -6.59
N LYS A 176 3.07 -22.89 -6.31
CA LYS A 176 3.63 -22.59 -4.99
C LYS A 176 4.97 -21.88 -5.11
N VAL A 177 5.23 -20.96 -4.20
CA VAL A 177 6.54 -20.32 -4.02
C VAL A 177 7.18 -20.79 -2.70
N PHE A 178 8.44 -20.42 -2.48
CA PHE A 178 9.07 -20.70 -1.22
C PHE A 178 8.34 -20.01 -0.05
N ARG A 179 8.37 -20.60 1.12
CA ARG A 179 7.73 -20.04 2.32
C ARG A 179 8.24 -18.63 2.63
N GLY A 180 7.37 -17.80 3.19
CA GLY A 180 7.64 -16.43 3.59
C GLY A 180 7.30 -16.18 5.04
N HIS A 181 7.13 -14.91 5.35
CA HIS A 181 6.70 -14.41 6.64
C HIS A 181 5.77 -13.20 6.44
N SER A 182 4.89 -12.92 7.38
CA SER A 182 3.98 -11.76 7.30
C SER A 182 4.73 -10.43 7.27
N TYR A 183 5.95 -10.38 7.78
CA TYR A 183 6.80 -9.20 7.82
C TYR A 183 7.87 -9.18 6.72
N LEU A 184 7.65 -9.89 5.62
CA LEU A 184 8.44 -9.77 4.40
C LEU A 184 7.61 -9.02 3.34
N PRO A 185 8.17 -8.01 2.66
CA PRO A 185 7.41 -7.22 1.70
C PRO A 185 6.87 -8.03 0.54
N SER A 186 5.65 -7.73 0.16
CA SER A 186 5.06 -8.16 -1.12
C SER A 186 4.12 -7.08 -1.60
N LEU A 187 4.22 -6.67 -2.86
CA LEU A 187 3.40 -5.60 -3.44
C LEU A 187 3.11 -5.83 -4.91
N MET A 188 2.02 -5.25 -5.39
CA MET A 188 1.71 -5.19 -6.82
C MET A 188 2.39 -3.95 -7.43
N TYR A 189 3.42 -4.15 -8.26
CA TYR A 189 4.18 -3.06 -8.88
C TYR A 189 3.63 -2.63 -10.25
N ALA A 190 2.79 -3.44 -10.88
CA ALA A 190 2.03 -3.12 -12.09
C ALA A 190 0.75 -3.98 -12.10
N PRO A 191 -0.27 -3.68 -12.93
CA PRO A 191 -1.51 -4.46 -12.98
C PRO A 191 -1.25 -5.95 -13.15
N GLY A 192 -1.67 -6.74 -12.16
CA GLY A 192 -1.47 -8.20 -12.13
C GLY A 192 -0.03 -8.68 -11.94
N LYS A 193 0.92 -7.80 -11.61
CA LYS A 193 2.33 -8.15 -11.41
C LYS A 193 2.74 -7.90 -9.96
N ILE A 194 3.18 -8.93 -9.26
CA ILE A 194 3.53 -8.88 -7.84
C ILE A 194 5.01 -9.20 -7.65
N LEU A 195 5.73 -8.33 -6.94
CA LEU A 195 7.04 -8.64 -6.38
C LEU A 195 6.84 -9.19 -4.97
N SER A 196 7.34 -10.40 -4.68
CA SER A 196 7.20 -11.04 -3.37
C SER A 196 8.55 -11.48 -2.82
N MET A 197 8.96 -10.85 -1.73
CA MET A 197 10.17 -11.24 -0.99
C MET A 197 9.82 -12.35 0.00
N ARG A 198 10.65 -13.40 0.03
CA ARG A 198 10.43 -14.61 0.81
C ARG A 198 11.63 -14.87 1.72
N LEU A 199 11.53 -15.91 2.57
CA LEU A 199 12.64 -16.29 3.46
C LEU A 199 13.94 -16.54 2.67
N GLY A 200 15.07 -16.27 3.30
CA GLY A 200 16.39 -16.42 2.68
C GLY A 200 16.72 -15.37 1.60
N GLY A 201 15.96 -14.25 1.54
CA GLY A 201 16.16 -13.21 0.53
C GLY A 201 15.66 -13.59 -0.86
N ILE A 202 15.00 -14.75 -0.99
CA ILE A 202 14.45 -15.20 -2.27
C ILE A 202 13.32 -14.25 -2.69
N THR A 203 13.38 -13.76 -3.93
CA THR A 203 12.36 -12.87 -4.48
C THR A 203 11.72 -13.50 -5.72
N TYR A 204 10.42 -13.30 -5.86
CA TYR A 204 9.65 -13.78 -7.01
C TYR A 204 8.88 -12.66 -7.68
N ASN A 205 8.85 -12.71 -9.00
CA ASN A 205 7.84 -12.07 -9.82
C ASN A 205 6.69 -13.06 -10.03
N ILE A 206 5.49 -12.66 -9.61
CA ILE A 206 4.27 -13.46 -9.75
C ILE A 206 3.31 -12.69 -10.65
N ASP A 207 3.02 -13.24 -11.82
CA ASP A 207 2.07 -12.69 -12.79
C ASP A 207 0.72 -13.38 -12.61
N ILE A 208 -0.28 -12.63 -12.19
CA ILE A 208 -1.65 -13.12 -11.95
C ILE A 208 -2.63 -12.66 -13.04
N ASN A 209 -2.13 -12.23 -14.21
CA ASN A 209 -2.98 -11.85 -15.33
C ASN A 209 -3.69 -13.05 -15.99
N GLN A 210 -3.16 -14.26 -15.80
CA GLN A 210 -3.77 -15.51 -16.24
C GLN A 210 -4.43 -16.25 -15.06
N PRO A 211 -5.37 -17.17 -15.30
CA PRO A 211 -5.98 -17.99 -14.24
C PRO A 211 -4.94 -18.72 -13.38
N GLU A 212 -3.92 -19.24 -14.01
CA GLU A 212 -2.77 -19.83 -13.33
C GLU A 212 -1.63 -18.82 -13.25
N PRO A 213 -1.15 -18.49 -12.04
CA PRO A 213 -0.05 -17.56 -11.87
C PRO A 213 1.24 -18.03 -12.54
N VAL A 214 1.86 -17.15 -13.33
CA VAL A 214 3.19 -17.39 -13.87
C VAL A 214 4.23 -16.88 -12.88
N ILE A 215 5.10 -17.79 -12.43
CA ILE A 215 6.09 -17.51 -11.38
C ILE A 215 7.49 -17.50 -11.99
N LYS A 216 8.22 -16.41 -11.76
CA LYS A 216 9.65 -16.30 -12.09
C LYS A 216 10.44 -15.89 -10.88
N ARG A 217 11.63 -16.40 -10.69
CA ARG A 217 12.58 -15.84 -9.74
C ARG A 217 13.01 -14.46 -10.23
N ALA A 218 12.88 -13.47 -9.37
CA ALA A 218 13.48 -12.17 -9.59
C ALA A 218 14.95 -12.18 -9.14
N ALA A 219 15.73 -11.21 -9.58
CA ALA A 219 17.09 -11.04 -9.13
C ALA A 219 17.16 -10.95 -7.60
N TRP A 220 18.24 -11.47 -7.04
CA TRP A 220 18.49 -11.42 -5.61
C TRP A 220 19.06 -10.05 -5.21
N SER A 221 18.45 -9.41 -4.21
CA SER A 221 18.95 -8.14 -3.68
C SER A 221 20.24 -8.28 -2.87
N GLY A 222 20.58 -9.49 -2.43
CA GLY A 222 21.70 -9.74 -1.52
C GLY A 222 21.33 -9.64 -0.04
N LEU A 223 20.15 -9.11 0.28
CA LEU A 223 19.77 -8.80 1.65
C LEU A 223 18.46 -9.50 2.05
N ALA A 224 18.47 -10.19 3.19
CA ALA A 224 17.25 -10.62 3.85
C ALA A 224 16.68 -9.43 4.63
N ARG A 225 15.35 -9.20 4.54
CA ARG A 225 14.74 -7.97 5.03
C ARG A 225 13.43 -8.22 5.77
N PHE A 226 13.49 -8.87 6.93
CA PHE A 226 12.34 -8.90 7.83
C PHE A 226 12.00 -7.49 8.32
N ASN A 227 10.72 -7.17 8.35
CA ASN A 227 10.19 -5.87 8.77
C ASN A 227 10.57 -4.69 7.85
N ALA A 228 11.05 -4.96 6.65
CA ALA A 228 11.22 -3.91 5.63
C ALA A 228 9.87 -3.50 5.04
N THR A 229 9.83 -2.31 4.44
CA THR A 229 8.68 -1.83 3.66
C THR A 229 9.09 -1.64 2.21
N ALA A 230 8.19 -2.00 1.28
CA ALA A 230 8.38 -1.79 -0.15
C ALA A 230 7.31 -0.84 -0.70
N THR A 231 7.73 0.13 -1.52
CA THR A 231 6.90 1.20 -2.06
C THR A 231 7.17 1.39 -3.54
N VAL A 232 6.12 1.50 -4.36
CA VAL A 232 6.28 1.83 -5.80
C VAL A 232 6.57 3.31 -5.95
N LEU A 233 7.58 3.64 -6.77
CA LEU A 233 8.01 4.99 -7.07
C LEU A 233 7.23 5.60 -8.26
N ALA A 234 7.41 6.90 -8.49
CA ALA A 234 6.76 7.65 -9.57
C ALA A 234 7.10 7.10 -10.98
N ASP A 235 8.27 6.46 -11.14
CA ASP A 235 8.75 5.86 -12.39
C ASP A 235 8.42 4.36 -12.52
N GLY A 236 7.74 3.77 -11.54
CA GLY A 236 7.35 2.35 -11.50
C GLY A 236 8.39 1.40 -10.91
N LYS A 237 9.54 1.90 -10.50
CA LYS A 237 10.50 1.10 -9.73
C LYS A 237 10.00 0.87 -8.30
N VAL A 238 10.57 -0.12 -7.63
CA VAL A 238 10.21 -0.50 -6.27
C VAL A 238 11.34 -0.12 -5.32
N TYR A 239 11.06 0.80 -4.41
CA TYR A 239 11.94 1.18 -3.31
C TYR A 239 11.70 0.26 -2.11
N VAL A 240 12.77 -0.29 -1.53
CA VAL A 240 12.73 -1.14 -0.35
C VAL A 240 13.65 -0.55 0.72
N SER A 241 13.09 -0.29 1.89
CA SER A 241 13.82 0.32 3.00
C SER A 241 13.68 -0.46 4.30
N GLY A 242 14.65 -0.28 5.18
CA GLY A 242 14.64 -0.88 6.51
C GLY A 242 14.79 -2.40 6.52
N GLY A 243 14.34 -2.97 7.60
CA GLY A 243 14.37 -4.40 7.86
C GLY A 243 15.67 -4.89 8.48
N SER A 244 15.71 -6.19 8.78
CA SER A 244 16.85 -6.85 9.39
C SER A 244 17.06 -8.26 8.82
N LEU A 245 18.24 -8.84 9.09
CA LEU A 245 18.60 -10.19 8.63
C LEU A 245 17.72 -11.28 9.26
N ARG A 246 17.15 -11.02 10.43
CA ARG A 246 16.26 -11.94 11.15
C ARG A 246 14.97 -11.23 11.50
N ASN A 247 13.93 -12.02 11.81
CA ASN A 247 12.72 -11.46 12.40
C ASN A 247 13.10 -10.76 13.71
N ASN A 248 12.76 -9.47 13.79
CA ASN A 248 13.16 -8.59 14.89
C ASN A 248 11.95 -7.80 15.38
N ASP A 249 11.07 -8.48 16.09
CA ASP A 249 9.85 -7.89 16.66
C ASP A 249 10.19 -6.90 17.79
N ASN A 250 11.38 -7.03 18.40
CA ASN A 250 11.84 -6.11 19.47
C ASN A 250 12.41 -4.81 18.91
N SER A 251 12.60 -4.73 17.58
CA SER A 251 13.10 -3.52 16.91
C SER A 251 14.45 -3.02 17.41
N SER A 252 15.27 -3.87 18.02
CA SER A 252 16.65 -3.52 18.35
C SER A 252 17.44 -3.26 17.06
N GLY A 253 18.27 -2.23 17.02
CA GLY A 253 19.06 -1.88 15.83
C GLY A 253 20.11 -2.95 15.41
N ILE A 254 20.26 -4.04 16.18
CA ILE A 254 21.17 -5.14 15.89
C ILE A 254 20.73 -5.87 14.61
N LEU A 255 21.67 -6.06 13.68
CA LEU A 255 21.45 -6.70 12.37
C LEU A 255 20.47 -5.95 11.45
N SER A 256 20.18 -4.67 11.74
CA SER A 256 19.32 -3.85 10.89
C SER A 256 19.99 -3.49 9.57
N ASN A 257 19.19 -3.44 8.50
CA ASN A 257 19.58 -2.93 7.21
C ASN A 257 19.15 -1.46 7.11
N ARG A 258 20.13 -0.56 7.12
CA ARG A 258 19.88 0.87 6.87
C ARG A 258 20.06 1.27 5.40
N LEU A 259 20.79 0.47 4.61
CA LEU A 259 20.89 0.66 3.17
C LEU A 259 19.54 0.37 2.52
N SER A 260 18.99 1.34 1.82
CA SER A 260 17.82 1.11 0.97
C SER A 260 18.22 0.54 -0.39
N GLU A 261 17.27 -0.05 -1.12
CA GLU A 261 17.49 -0.60 -2.45
C GLU A 261 16.33 -0.25 -3.36
N ILE A 262 16.61 -0.15 -4.65
CA ILE A 262 15.61 0.08 -5.70
C ILE A 262 15.67 -1.10 -6.67
N TRP A 263 14.56 -1.76 -6.85
CA TRP A 263 14.39 -2.78 -7.88
C TRP A 263 13.75 -2.18 -9.13
N ASP A 264 14.37 -2.43 -10.27
CA ASP A 264 13.84 -2.01 -11.57
C ASP A 264 13.15 -3.19 -12.26
N PRO A 265 11.81 -3.16 -12.44
CA PRO A 265 11.07 -4.24 -13.06
C PRO A 265 11.41 -4.46 -14.55
N ALA A 266 11.90 -3.45 -15.25
CA ALA A 266 12.23 -3.56 -16.68
C ALA A 266 13.53 -4.35 -16.91
N THR A 267 14.48 -4.23 -16.00
CA THR A 267 15.81 -4.87 -16.11
C THR A 267 16.01 -6.02 -15.14
N ASP A 268 15.12 -6.20 -14.19
CA ASP A 268 15.22 -7.13 -13.05
C ASP A 268 16.53 -6.93 -12.25
N LYS A 269 16.97 -5.67 -12.06
CA LYS A 269 18.18 -5.34 -11.32
C LYS A 269 17.87 -4.55 -10.07
N TRP A 270 18.70 -4.77 -9.05
CA TRP A 270 18.71 -4.00 -7.81
C TRP A 270 19.83 -2.95 -7.86
N LEU A 271 19.50 -1.75 -7.44
CA LEU A 271 20.43 -0.64 -7.29
C LEU A 271 20.43 -0.21 -5.81
N PRO A 272 21.61 0.10 -5.25
CA PRO A 272 21.67 0.66 -3.90
C PRO A 272 21.03 2.05 -3.88
N GLY A 273 20.28 2.33 -2.83
CA GLY A 273 19.79 3.67 -2.50
C GLY A 273 20.63 4.32 -1.40
N ALA A 274 20.04 5.28 -0.69
CA ALA A 274 20.69 5.93 0.45
C ALA A 274 20.68 5.06 1.71
N VAL A 275 21.60 5.34 2.62
CA VAL A 275 21.65 4.74 3.95
C VAL A 275 20.82 5.61 4.90
N ALA A 276 19.81 5.05 5.53
CA ALA A 276 18.98 5.70 6.52
C ALA A 276 19.79 6.02 7.79
N ALA A 277 19.51 7.14 8.44
CA ALA A 277 20.13 7.50 9.71
C ALA A 277 19.68 6.58 10.85
N LYS A 278 18.45 6.06 10.77
CA LYS A 278 17.83 5.20 11.79
C LYS A 278 17.48 3.82 11.24
N ALA A 279 17.48 2.83 12.12
CA ALA A 279 16.92 1.51 11.81
C ALA A 279 15.39 1.62 11.68
N ARG A 280 14.83 1.10 10.57
CA ARG A 280 13.39 1.03 10.33
C ARG A 280 13.00 -0.44 10.33
N LEU A 281 12.35 -0.88 11.40
CA LEU A 281 12.05 -2.28 11.69
C LEU A 281 10.54 -2.47 11.93
N TYR A 282 10.17 -3.32 12.87
CA TYR A 282 8.78 -3.59 13.21
C TYR A 282 8.00 -2.28 13.46
N HIS A 283 6.80 -2.14 12.90
CA HIS A 283 5.97 -0.92 12.90
C HIS A 283 6.50 0.26 12.08
N SER A 284 7.60 0.11 11.35
CA SER A 284 8.01 1.15 10.42
C SER A 284 7.13 1.18 9.17
N VAL A 285 7.09 2.35 8.52
CA VAL A 285 6.29 2.61 7.33
C VAL A 285 7.15 3.27 6.25
N ALA A 286 6.76 3.10 4.98
CA ALA A 286 7.26 3.88 3.86
C ALA A 286 6.12 4.18 2.89
N LEU A 287 5.99 5.44 2.46
CA LEU A 287 4.94 5.91 1.55
C LEU A 287 5.49 6.89 0.53
N LEU A 288 5.12 6.73 -0.74
CA LEU A 288 5.37 7.72 -1.78
C LEU A 288 4.58 9.00 -1.46
N LEU A 289 5.25 10.14 -1.58
CA LEU A 289 4.67 11.46 -1.40
C LEU A 289 4.32 12.12 -2.74
N GLN A 290 3.50 13.16 -2.68
CA GLN A 290 3.04 13.89 -3.86
C GLN A 290 4.19 14.50 -4.68
N ASP A 291 5.27 14.88 -4.05
CA ASP A 291 6.46 15.42 -4.72
C ASP A 291 7.39 14.35 -5.30
N GLY A 292 7.03 13.07 -5.19
CA GLY A 292 7.83 11.94 -5.68
C GLY A 292 8.94 11.51 -4.71
N THR A 293 9.06 12.12 -3.55
CA THR A 293 9.90 11.62 -2.46
C THR A 293 9.22 10.49 -1.70
N VAL A 294 9.92 9.81 -0.79
CA VAL A 294 9.34 8.75 0.04
C VAL A 294 9.51 9.10 1.51
N LEU A 295 8.41 9.19 2.24
CA LEU A 295 8.43 9.21 3.70
C LEU A 295 8.83 7.84 4.21
N THR A 296 9.84 7.76 5.07
CA THR A 296 10.14 6.57 5.87
C THR A 296 10.12 6.97 7.33
N GLY A 297 9.43 6.22 8.18
CA GLY A 297 9.29 6.66 9.56
C GLY A 297 8.87 5.57 10.50
N ALA A 298 8.81 5.95 11.77
CA ALA A 298 8.44 5.10 12.88
C ALA A 298 9.36 3.87 13.03
N GLY A 299 8.92 2.90 13.81
CA GLY A 299 9.61 1.65 14.15
C GLY A 299 9.67 1.48 15.66
N GLY A 300 9.52 0.26 16.10
CA GLY A 300 9.52 -0.09 17.52
C GLY A 300 8.29 -0.89 17.91
N ALA A 301 8.43 -1.69 18.94
CA ALA A 301 7.37 -2.58 19.41
C ALA A 301 6.70 -2.13 20.70
N GLY A 302 7.15 -1.03 21.31
CA GLY A 302 6.72 -0.61 22.66
C GLY A 302 7.19 -1.58 23.76
N ALA A 303 8.02 -2.58 23.44
CA ALA A 303 8.62 -3.46 24.43
C ALA A 303 9.69 -2.72 25.23
N LYS A 304 9.96 -3.19 26.45
CA LYS A 304 10.88 -2.53 27.40
C LYS A 304 12.28 -2.27 26.83
N ASP A 305 12.75 -3.15 25.94
CA ASP A 305 14.10 -3.09 25.36
C ASP A 305 14.05 -2.78 23.84
N ALA A 306 12.95 -2.22 23.33
CA ALA A 306 12.80 -1.91 21.93
C ALA A 306 13.28 -0.48 21.63
N ASP A 307 14.01 -0.33 20.53
CA ASP A 307 14.32 0.99 19.97
C ASP A 307 13.07 1.58 19.32
N ASN A 308 12.40 2.48 20.03
CA ASN A 308 11.24 3.20 19.50
C ASN A 308 11.72 4.42 18.72
N ASN A 309 11.61 4.38 17.40
CA ASN A 309 11.93 5.51 16.53
C ASN A 309 10.66 6.33 16.28
N LEU A 310 10.54 7.49 16.96
CA LEU A 310 9.40 8.41 16.84
C LEU A 310 9.63 9.49 15.78
N ASP A 311 10.69 9.35 14.99
CA ASP A 311 11.08 10.26 13.92
C ASP A 311 10.76 9.70 12.54
N ALA A 312 10.93 10.54 11.53
CA ALA A 312 10.80 10.19 10.13
C ALA A 312 11.95 10.79 9.31
N GLU A 313 12.18 10.21 8.15
CA GLU A 313 13.15 10.67 7.15
C GLU A 313 12.46 10.76 5.79
N ILE A 314 12.89 11.70 4.98
CA ILE A 314 12.47 11.82 3.59
C ILE A 314 13.57 11.28 2.70
N TYR A 315 13.26 10.22 1.95
CA TYR A 315 14.13 9.68 0.92
C TYR A 315 13.88 10.38 -0.41
N TYR A 316 14.94 10.86 -1.05
CA TYR A 316 14.91 11.48 -2.37
C TYR A 316 15.39 10.47 -3.40
N PRO A 317 14.51 9.90 -4.23
CA PRO A 317 14.89 8.95 -5.27
C PRO A 317 15.81 9.55 -6.33
N PRO A 318 16.66 8.74 -6.98
CA PRO A 318 17.64 9.20 -7.97
C PRO A 318 17.05 10.03 -9.11
N TYR A 319 15.80 9.80 -9.51
CA TYR A 319 15.14 10.56 -10.58
C TYR A 319 14.91 12.05 -10.25
N LEU A 320 15.10 12.47 -9.00
CA LEU A 320 14.99 13.89 -8.59
C LEU A 320 16.30 14.65 -8.79
N PHE A 321 17.37 13.97 -9.15
CA PHE A 321 18.70 14.57 -9.32
C PHE A 321 19.14 14.57 -10.78
N LYS A 322 20.04 15.48 -11.13
CA LYS A 322 20.68 15.51 -12.44
C LYS A 322 21.49 14.23 -12.67
N ALA A 323 21.45 13.71 -13.87
CA ALA A 323 22.19 12.50 -14.26
C ALA A 323 23.72 12.72 -14.38
N ASP A 324 24.21 13.93 -14.22
CA ASP A 324 25.63 14.33 -14.35
C ASP A 324 26.49 13.97 -13.12
N GLY A 325 25.91 13.39 -12.08
CA GLY A 325 26.60 13.03 -10.85
C GLY A 325 26.91 14.22 -9.91
N SER A 326 26.40 15.41 -10.20
CA SER A 326 26.61 16.61 -9.39
C SER A 326 25.90 16.58 -8.03
N GLY A 327 24.91 15.71 -7.86
CA GLY A 327 24.05 15.68 -6.68
C GLY A 327 23.07 16.86 -6.61
N GLN A 328 22.99 17.68 -7.67
CA GLN A 328 22.01 18.76 -7.75
C GLN A 328 20.65 18.22 -8.17
N PHE A 329 19.58 18.87 -7.69
CA PHE A 329 18.22 18.55 -8.15
C PHE A 329 18.07 18.87 -9.64
N ALA A 330 17.36 17.97 -10.33
CA ALA A 330 16.96 18.19 -11.71
C ALA A 330 15.85 19.24 -11.81
N GLU A 331 15.78 19.96 -12.91
CA GLU A 331 14.64 20.78 -13.24
C GLU A 331 13.44 19.85 -13.55
N ARG A 332 12.30 20.13 -12.92
CA ARG A 332 11.15 19.25 -13.00
C ARG A 332 10.10 19.78 -13.96
N PRO A 333 9.47 18.92 -14.77
CA PRO A 333 8.28 19.31 -15.52
C PRO A 333 7.15 19.67 -14.56
N ALA A 334 6.24 20.54 -15.01
CA ALA A 334 5.05 20.91 -14.23
C ALA A 334 3.77 20.56 -15.00
N ILE A 335 2.83 19.92 -14.33
CA ILE A 335 1.47 19.76 -14.82
C ILE A 335 0.73 21.08 -14.58
N GLN A 336 0.44 21.81 -15.67
CA GLN A 336 -0.18 23.12 -15.65
C GLN A 336 -1.70 23.03 -15.54
N ALA A 337 -2.30 22.09 -16.29
CA ALA A 337 -3.74 21.84 -16.27
C ALA A 337 -4.05 20.36 -16.44
N VAL A 338 -4.97 19.85 -15.64
CA VAL A 338 -5.53 18.49 -15.72
C VAL A 338 -6.87 18.49 -14.95
N PRO A 339 -7.86 17.69 -15.35
CA PRO A 339 -9.08 17.55 -14.56
C PRO A 339 -8.80 16.85 -13.21
N ASP A 340 -9.55 17.24 -12.17
CA ASP A 340 -9.45 16.60 -10.84
C ASP A 340 -10.11 15.22 -10.81
N PHE A 341 -10.90 14.90 -11.84
CA PHE A 341 -11.66 13.66 -11.99
C PHE A 341 -11.50 13.09 -13.40
N ILE A 342 -11.26 11.77 -13.48
CA ILE A 342 -11.24 11.01 -14.73
C ILE A 342 -12.07 9.74 -14.62
N SER A 343 -12.60 9.25 -15.75
CA SER A 343 -13.32 7.96 -15.84
C SER A 343 -12.59 6.99 -16.73
N TRP A 344 -12.79 5.69 -16.47
CA TRP A 344 -12.21 4.61 -17.29
C TRP A 344 -12.60 4.73 -18.76
N ASP A 345 -11.68 4.29 -19.60
CA ASP A 345 -11.84 4.21 -21.05
C ASP A 345 -12.24 5.56 -21.71
N LYS A 346 -11.84 6.67 -21.07
CA LYS A 346 -12.00 8.03 -21.60
C LYS A 346 -10.64 8.69 -21.77
N ALA A 347 -10.51 9.50 -22.80
CA ALA A 347 -9.38 10.40 -22.91
C ALA A 347 -9.64 11.68 -22.11
N PHE A 348 -8.58 12.26 -21.57
CA PHE A 348 -8.61 13.56 -20.93
C PHE A 348 -7.45 14.43 -21.40
N GLN A 349 -7.64 15.74 -21.34
CA GLN A 349 -6.61 16.68 -21.73
C GLN A 349 -5.72 17.04 -20.54
N LEU A 350 -4.42 17.12 -20.81
CA LEU A 350 -3.41 17.55 -19.87
C LEU A 350 -2.45 18.52 -20.52
N LYS A 351 -2.06 19.58 -19.82
CA LYS A 351 -1.04 20.52 -20.26
C LYS A 351 0.16 20.47 -19.34
N ALA A 352 1.38 20.41 -19.94
CA ALA A 352 2.64 20.34 -19.19
C ALA A 352 3.66 21.35 -19.71
N SER A 353 4.61 21.77 -18.84
CA SER A 353 5.61 22.80 -19.13
C SER A 353 6.80 22.35 -19.97
N ALA A 354 7.00 21.03 -20.13
CA ALA A 354 8.14 20.45 -20.84
C ALA A 354 7.70 19.26 -21.68
N PRO A 355 8.51 18.80 -22.64
CA PRO A 355 8.23 17.57 -23.36
C PRO A 355 8.19 16.37 -22.40
N ILE A 356 7.05 15.69 -22.37
CA ILE A 356 6.82 14.54 -21.52
C ILE A 356 7.12 13.24 -22.27
N GLY A 357 7.78 12.32 -21.58
CA GLY A 357 8.06 10.97 -22.07
C GLY A 357 7.04 9.94 -21.60
N ARG A 358 6.46 10.12 -20.39
CA ARG A 358 5.52 9.17 -19.76
C ARG A 358 4.54 9.91 -18.88
N PHE A 359 3.31 9.39 -18.76
CA PHE A 359 2.37 9.71 -17.68
C PHE A 359 2.14 8.47 -16.84
N THR A 360 2.19 8.65 -15.53
CA THR A 360 2.05 7.53 -14.59
C THR A 360 1.04 7.85 -13.50
N LEU A 361 0.26 6.85 -13.12
CA LEU A 361 -0.64 6.89 -11.97
C LEU A 361 -0.12 5.98 -10.88
N VAL A 362 -0.02 6.50 -9.66
CA VAL A 362 0.23 5.70 -8.47
C VAL A 362 -0.94 5.84 -7.51
N LYS A 363 -1.65 4.74 -7.23
CA LYS A 363 -2.78 4.77 -6.31
C LYS A 363 -2.31 5.09 -4.90
N MET A 364 -2.97 6.04 -4.25
CA MET A 364 -2.74 6.37 -2.85
C MET A 364 -3.17 5.21 -1.97
N GLY A 365 -2.37 4.88 -0.98
CA GLY A 365 -2.62 3.75 -0.08
C GLY A 365 -2.21 4.06 1.36
N SER A 366 -2.32 3.07 2.22
CA SER A 366 -1.86 3.11 3.60
C SER A 366 -0.77 2.08 3.86
N ALA A 367 0.15 2.37 4.76
CA ALA A 367 1.27 1.49 5.09
C ALA A 367 1.22 1.03 6.54
N THR A 368 1.49 -0.24 6.75
CA THR A 368 1.70 -0.84 8.07
C THR A 368 2.42 -2.19 7.93
N HIS A 369 3.26 -2.57 8.90
CA HIS A 369 3.80 -3.93 9.05
C HIS A 369 4.31 -4.57 7.75
N SER A 370 5.22 -3.91 7.04
CA SER A 370 5.81 -4.39 5.78
C SER A 370 4.81 -4.48 4.60
N GLN A 371 3.69 -3.79 4.68
CA GLN A 371 2.70 -3.70 3.62
C GLN A 371 2.38 -2.26 3.28
N VAL A 372 2.11 -2.02 1.99
CA VAL A 372 1.39 -0.85 1.51
C VAL A 372 0.11 -1.36 0.84
N TYR A 373 -1.03 -1.08 1.48
CA TYR A 373 -2.34 -1.47 0.96
C TYR A 373 -2.73 -0.59 -0.21
N ASP A 374 -3.50 -1.17 -1.11
CA ASP A 374 -4.15 -0.49 -2.22
C ASP A 374 -3.20 0.14 -3.25
N GLN A 375 -1.89 0.06 -3.04
CA GLN A 375 -0.91 0.62 -3.98
C GLN A 375 -0.98 -0.07 -5.33
N ARG A 376 -0.95 0.74 -6.41
CA ARG A 376 -0.95 0.28 -7.79
C ARG A 376 -0.29 1.32 -8.68
N PHE A 377 0.61 0.87 -9.53
CA PHE A 377 1.25 1.70 -10.54
C PHE A 377 0.68 1.39 -11.93
N ILE A 378 0.40 2.43 -12.71
CA ILE A 378 -0.16 2.30 -14.05
C ILE A 378 0.52 3.34 -14.94
N GLU A 379 1.04 2.92 -16.07
CA GLU A 379 1.51 3.81 -17.13
C GLU A 379 0.37 4.11 -18.11
N LEU A 380 0.24 5.37 -18.52
CA LEU A 380 -0.84 5.82 -19.38
C LEU A 380 -0.34 6.08 -20.80
N ASN A 381 -1.10 5.62 -21.78
CA ASN A 381 -0.88 5.98 -23.18
C ASN A 381 -1.32 7.43 -23.43
N PHE A 382 -0.64 8.13 -24.35
CA PHE A 382 -1.01 9.48 -24.71
C PHE A 382 -0.64 9.80 -26.16
N LYS A 383 -1.26 10.86 -26.70
CA LYS A 383 -0.88 11.55 -27.92
C LYS A 383 -0.49 12.97 -27.57
N GLN A 384 0.55 13.50 -28.21
CA GLN A 384 1.01 14.87 -27.99
C GLN A 384 0.56 15.77 -29.14
N ASN A 385 0.04 16.95 -28.79
CA ASN A 385 -0.27 18.00 -29.72
C ASN A 385 0.23 19.36 -29.17
N GLY A 386 1.45 19.71 -29.51
CA GLY A 386 2.14 20.87 -28.92
C GLY A 386 2.42 20.66 -27.42
N ASP A 387 1.92 21.56 -26.58
CA ASP A 387 2.02 21.52 -25.11
C ASP A 387 0.81 20.83 -24.44
N VAL A 388 -0.14 20.37 -25.25
CA VAL A 388 -1.33 19.63 -24.82
C VAL A 388 -1.17 18.15 -25.11
N TYR A 389 -1.54 17.33 -24.15
CA TYR A 389 -1.51 15.88 -24.22
C TYR A 389 -2.91 15.32 -24.08
N GLU A 390 -3.33 14.50 -25.04
CA GLU A 390 -4.52 13.66 -24.91
C GLU A 390 -4.11 12.35 -24.26
N VAL A 391 -4.45 12.18 -23.00
CA VAL A 391 -4.05 11.04 -22.18
C VAL A 391 -5.21 10.07 -22.07
N SER A 392 -4.96 8.79 -22.37
CA SER A 392 -5.95 7.71 -22.21
C SER A 392 -6.03 7.29 -20.75
N ALA A 393 -7.20 7.40 -20.12
CA ALA A 393 -7.42 6.84 -18.79
C ALA A 393 -7.30 5.30 -18.83
N PRO A 394 -7.09 4.64 -17.66
CA PRO A 394 -7.08 3.19 -17.57
C PRO A 394 -8.34 2.57 -18.19
N SER A 395 -8.21 1.40 -18.82
CA SER A 395 -9.29 0.80 -19.61
C SER A 395 -10.51 0.35 -18.78
N ASN A 396 -10.29 -0.03 -17.53
CA ASN A 396 -11.37 -0.53 -16.67
C ASN A 396 -10.95 -0.55 -15.18
N PRO A 397 -11.91 -0.73 -14.26
CA PRO A 397 -11.63 -0.72 -12.82
C PRO A 397 -10.83 -1.93 -12.29
N LEU A 398 -10.73 -3.03 -13.03
CA LEU A 398 -9.87 -4.15 -12.63
C LEU A 398 -8.39 -3.84 -12.84
N VAL A 399 -8.08 -3.02 -13.85
CA VAL A 399 -6.73 -2.47 -14.06
C VAL A 399 -6.42 -1.39 -13.03
N ALA A 400 -7.37 -0.47 -12.82
CA ALA A 400 -7.26 0.65 -11.91
C ALA A 400 -8.52 0.77 -11.05
N PRO A 401 -8.57 0.19 -9.85
CA PRO A 401 -9.70 0.33 -8.95
C PRO A 401 -10.04 1.79 -8.65
N PRO A 402 -11.30 2.11 -8.36
CA PRO A 402 -11.69 3.48 -8.04
C PRO A 402 -10.89 4.03 -6.87
N GLY A 403 -10.68 5.34 -6.84
CA GLY A 403 -9.97 6.01 -5.76
C GLY A 403 -9.13 7.18 -6.20
N TYR A 404 -8.18 7.56 -5.34
CA TYR A 404 -7.32 8.71 -5.52
C TYR A 404 -5.93 8.26 -5.95
N TYR A 405 -5.38 8.96 -6.94
CA TYR A 405 -4.10 8.64 -7.57
C TYR A 405 -3.21 9.87 -7.64
N PHE A 406 -1.94 9.67 -7.44
CA PHE A 406 -0.89 10.60 -7.86
C PHE A 406 -0.69 10.45 -9.38
N LEU A 407 -0.98 11.50 -10.14
CA LEU A 407 -0.64 11.59 -11.55
C LEU A 407 0.68 12.34 -11.69
N PHE A 408 1.68 11.66 -12.21
CA PHE A 408 2.97 12.25 -12.55
C PHE A 408 3.11 12.42 -14.06
N ALA A 409 3.68 13.54 -14.48
CA ALA A 409 4.23 13.73 -15.81
C ALA A 409 5.75 13.53 -15.69
N VAL A 410 6.29 12.54 -16.38
CA VAL A 410 7.72 12.20 -16.36
C VAL A 410 8.33 12.65 -17.68
N ASP A 411 9.36 13.48 -17.63
CA ASP A 411 10.02 13.96 -18.84
C ASP A 411 10.85 12.86 -19.55
N ARG A 412 11.49 13.21 -20.66
CA ARG A 412 12.30 12.26 -21.43
C ARG A 412 13.60 11.86 -20.73
N GLN A 413 14.04 12.58 -19.72
CA GLN A 413 15.19 12.28 -18.87
C GLN A 413 14.79 11.39 -17.66
N GLY A 414 13.51 11.15 -17.45
CA GLY A 414 12.97 10.34 -16.35
C GLY A 414 12.68 11.15 -15.09
N VAL A 415 12.70 12.48 -15.14
CA VAL A 415 12.39 13.36 -14.00
C VAL A 415 10.88 13.52 -13.87
N PRO A 416 10.27 13.16 -12.72
CA PRO A 416 8.84 13.34 -12.54
C PRO A 416 8.47 14.76 -12.12
N SER A 417 7.29 15.22 -12.51
CA SER A 417 6.64 16.40 -11.94
C SER A 417 6.33 16.21 -10.46
N VAL A 418 5.96 17.29 -9.77
CA VAL A 418 5.08 17.14 -8.59
C VAL A 418 3.75 16.59 -9.09
N ALA A 419 3.21 15.59 -8.41
CA ALA A 419 1.97 14.94 -8.83
C ALA A 419 0.75 15.85 -8.67
N LYS A 420 -0.23 15.66 -9.55
CA LYS A 420 -1.60 16.07 -9.28
C LYS A 420 -2.36 14.90 -8.66
N ILE A 421 -3.15 15.20 -7.64
CA ILE A 421 -4.07 14.21 -7.07
C ILE A 421 -5.32 14.23 -7.94
N ILE A 422 -5.64 13.09 -8.54
CA ILE A 422 -6.85 12.92 -9.35
C ILE A 422 -7.68 11.78 -8.79
N ARG A 423 -8.99 11.91 -8.90
CA ARG A 423 -9.94 10.84 -8.58
C ARG A 423 -10.30 10.08 -9.85
N LEU A 424 -10.18 8.77 -9.80
CA LEU A 424 -10.66 7.84 -10.83
C LEU A 424 -11.91 7.12 -10.31
N ASP A 425 -13.03 7.30 -10.98
CA ASP A 425 -14.30 6.68 -10.60
C ASP A 425 -15.26 6.66 -11.80
N THR A 426 -16.46 6.09 -11.65
CA THR A 426 -17.55 6.28 -12.61
C THR A 426 -17.97 7.76 -12.59
N ALA A 427 -18.22 8.32 -13.77
CA ALA A 427 -18.82 9.64 -13.83
C ALA A 427 -20.14 9.62 -13.04
N VAL A 428 -20.26 10.51 -12.05
CA VAL A 428 -21.54 10.74 -11.40
C VAL A 428 -22.41 11.42 -12.47
N SER A 429 -23.41 10.69 -12.96
CA SER A 429 -24.43 11.22 -13.89
C SER A 429 -25.28 12.28 -13.19
#